data_a379cfac53f2d1ed2f33f71725bc4631
#
_entry.id   a379cfac53f2d1ed2f33f71725bc4631
#
_cell.length_a   1.000
_cell.length_b   1.000
_cell.length_c   1.000
_cell.angle_alpha   90.00
_cell.angle_beta   90.00
_cell.angle_gamma   90.00
#
_symmetry.space_group_name_H-M   'P 1'
#
loop_
_entity.id
_entity.type
_entity.pdbx_description
1 polymer ?
#
loop_
_entity_poly.entity_id
_entity_poly.type
_entity_poly.pdbx_seq_one_letter_code
_entity_poly.pdbx_strand_id
1 'polypeptide(L)'
;MTRDREYDLTQGKPGSRVVYFTPNPNGEAEVVKVTLKPNPKLKRVFFDKDFSEIAIKGRQSMGNLVTKLDVASIRLTRHGGSTLGGRKVWFDPDVKRLNYDGQGTFLGEFNSDEQILIIRKNGEFYVTNFDPNNHYEDDILRIEKYDAAKVWTACLFDADQQGYAYMKRFTLEATARHQNYLGENPESQLILLTDTPYPHLLVTLGGADDFREPLDIEAEDFIGVKSFKAKGKRITTCNVAKIEELEPTKTPSPVLPPNGEGEPEESEESENSENSESEQSQAEALDELTGQLRLFE
;
A
#
# COMPACT_ATOMS: atom_id res chain seq x y z
N MET A 1 -32.19 -7.58 0.88
CA MET A 1 -32.87 -8.66 0.14
C MET A 1 -32.96 -9.89 1.05
N THR A 2 -34.04 -10.67 0.96
CA THR A 2 -34.21 -11.90 1.75
C THR A 2 -33.60 -13.07 0.96
N ARG A 3 -32.92 -13.99 1.66
CA ARG A 3 -32.34 -15.18 1.06
C ARG A 3 -33.48 -16.03 0.42
N ASP A 4 -33.20 -16.70 -0.67
CA ASP A 4 -34.09 -17.64 -1.38
C ASP A 4 -35.40 -17.00 -1.91
N ARG A 5 -35.36 -15.70 -2.25
CA ARG A 5 -36.46 -15.00 -2.92
C ARG A 5 -36.03 -14.37 -4.22
N GLU A 6 -36.82 -14.51 -5.25
CA GLU A 6 -36.67 -13.81 -6.51
C GLU A 6 -37.27 -12.39 -6.44
N TYR A 7 -36.59 -11.43 -7.03
CA TYR A 7 -37.03 -10.05 -7.08
C TYR A 7 -36.91 -9.48 -8.49
N ASP A 8 -37.99 -8.93 -9.01
CA ASP A 8 -37.95 -8.14 -10.24
C ASP A 8 -37.52 -6.71 -9.92
N LEU A 9 -36.32 -6.34 -10.36
CA LEU A 9 -35.74 -4.99 -10.16
C LEU A 9 -36.34 -3.95 -11.11
N THR A 10 -36.98 -4.39 -12.21
CA THR A 10 -37.62 -3.51 -13.21
C THR A 10 -39.08 -3.24 -12.90
N GLN A 11 -39.63 -3.87 -11.88
CA GLN A 11 -41.06 -3.78 -11.49
C GLN A 11 -42.00 -4.17 -12.64
N GLY A 12 -41.58 -5.09 -13.50
CA GLY A 12 -42.39 -5.57 -14.62
C GLY A 12 -42.65 -4.54 -15.75
N LYS A 13 -41.94 -3.40 -15.75
CA LYS A 13 -42.15 -2.36 -16.77
C LYS A 13 -41.58 -2.77 -18.11
N PRO A 14 -42.40 -2.81 -19.20
CA PRO A 14 -41.92 -3.16 -20.54
C PRO A 14 -40.80 -2.23 -21.00
N GLY A 15 -39.74 -2.81 -21.60
CA GLY A 15 -38.56 -2.07 -22.09
C GLY A 15 -37.57 -1.64 -21.03
N SER A 16 -37.85 -1.88 -19.74
CA SER A 16 -36.88 -1.62 -18.66
C SER A 16 -35.85 -2.75 -18.60
N ARG A 17 -34.61 -2.39 -18.31
CA ARG A 17 -33.52 -3.35 -18.14
C ARG A 17 -32.54 -2.86 -17.08
N VAL A 18 -31.93 -3.78 -16.36
CA VAL A 18 -30.83 -3.50 -15.45
C VAL A 18 -29.54 -3.40 -16.26
N VAL A 19 -28.83 -2.28 -16.19
CA VAL A 19 -27.57 -2.05 -16.90
C VAL A 19 -26.34 -2.14 -15.98
N TYR A 20 -26.54 -2.06 -14.67
CA TYR A 20 -25.53 -2.27 -13.65
C TYR A 20 -26.19 -2.72 -12.37
N PHE A 21 -25.57 -3.67 -11.70
CA PHE A 21 -26.00 -4.17 -10.39
C PHE A 21 -24.80 -4.55 -9.57
N THR A 22 -24.77 -4.16 -8.30
CA THR A 22 -23.77 -4.57 -7.34
C THR A 22 -24.45 -5.15 -6.10
N PRO A 23 -24.02 -6.32 -5.62
CA PRO A 23 -24.46 -6.91 -4.37
C PRO A 23 -23.56 -6.46 -3.18
N ASN A 24 -22.60 -5.55 -3.41
CA ASN A 24 -21.68 -5.12 -2.39
C ASN A 24 -22.45 -4.54 -1.19
N PRO A 25 -22.19 -5.00 0.06
CA PRO A 25 -22.81 -4.44 1.27
C PRO A 25 -22.57 -2.93 1.44
N ASN A 26 -21.48 -2.41 0.89
CA ASN A 26 -21.13 -0.99 0.92
C ASN A 26 -21.26 -0.34 -0.47
N GLY A 27 -22.23 -0.78 -1.25
CA GLY A 27 -22.48 -0.24 -2.58
C GLY A 27 -22.76 1.26 -2.61
N GLU A 28 -23.18 1.85 -1.49
CA GLU A 28 -23.37 3.28 -1.34
C GLU A 28 -22.07 4.10 -1.47
N ALA A 29 -20.91 3.49 -1.28
CA ALA A 29 -19.61 4.16 -1.43
C ALA A 29 -18.93 3.86 -2.76
N GLU A 30 -19.61 3.16 -3.67
CA GLU A 30 -19.07 2.89 -5.01
C GLU A 30 -19.14 4.10 -5.93
N VAL A 31 -18.13 4.21 -6.79
CA VAL A 31 -18.11 5.17 -7.89
C VAL A 31 -18.17 4.41 -9.21
N VAL A 32 -19.12 4.77 -10.05
CA VAL A 32 -19.28 4.15 -11.36
C VAL A 32 -19.06 5.17 -12.48
N LYS A 33 -18.41 4.73 -13.55
CA LYS A 33 -18.28 5.49 -14.79
C LYS A 33 -19.47 5.21 -15.68
N VAL A 34 -20.24 6.25 -15.98
CA VAL A 34 -21.38 6.22 -16.88
C VAL A 34 -20.90 6.70 -18.24
N THR A 35 -20.97 5.83 -19.25
CA THR A 35 -20.66 6.17 -20.64
C THR A 35 -21.95 6.37 -21.41
N LEU A 36 -22.06 7.51 -22.06
CA LEU A 36 -23.23 7.90 -22.87
C LEU A 36 -23.08 7.41 -24.31
N LYS A 37 -24.20 7.23 -24.99
CA LYS A 37 -24.16 7.00 -26.44
C LYS A 37 -23.66 8.27 -27.15
N PRO A 38 -22.81 8.13 -28.17
CA PRO A 38 -22.31 9.27 -28.93
C PRO A 38 -23.44 10.13 -29.49
N ASN A 39 -23.36 11.43 -29.25
CA ASN A 39 -24.28 12.40 -29.79
C ASN A 39 -23.46 13.67 -30.16
N PRO A 40 -23.60 14.22 -31.39
CA PRO A 40 -22.82 15.39 -31.86
C PRO A 40 -22.94 16.63 -30.95
N LYS A 41 -24.01 16.72 -30.14
CA LYS A 41 -24.23 17.82 -29.22
C LYS A 41 -23.57 17.66 -27.87
N LEU A 42 -22.94 16.49 -27.58
CA LEU A 42 -22.31 16.20 -26.30
C LEU A 42 -20.84 16.59 -26.31
N LYS A 43 -20.47 17.47 -25.38
CA LYS A 43 -19.05 17.81 -25.13
C LYS A 43 -18.30 16.72 -24.38
N ARG A 44 -18.99 15.93 -23.55
CA ARG A 44 -18.42 14.81 -22.80
C ARG A 44 -19.32 13.60 -22.95
N VAL A 45 -18.72 12.47 -23.27
CA VAL A 45 -19.41 11.19 -23.49
C VAL A 45 -19.37 10.27 -22.26
N PHE A 46 -18.76 10.69 -21.16
CA PHE A 46 -18.75 9.97 -19.90
C PHE A 46 -18.70 10.93 -18.70
N PHE A 47 -19.14 10.44 -17.57
CA PHE A 47 -18.99 11.08 -16.25
C PHE A 47 -18.96 10.01 -15.17
N ASP A 48 -18.38 10.35 -14.04
CA ASP A 48 -18.39 9.50 -12.86
C ASP A 48 -19.59 9.85 -11.98
N LYS A 49 -20.23 8.82 -11.40
CA LYS A 49 -21.31 8.99 -10.44
C LYS A 49 -20.94 8.28 -9.15
N ASP A 50 -20.83 9.06 -8.07
CA ASP A 50 -20.64 8.57 -6.73
C ASP A 50 -21.98 8.17 -6.12
N PHE A 51 -22.09 6.94 -5.60
CA PHE A 51 -23.32 6.46 -5.01
C PHE A 51 -23.57 7.03 -3.61
N SER A 52 -22.55 7.55 -2.94
CA SER A 52 -22.71 8.25 -1.67
C SER A 52 -23.59 9.52 -1.76
N GLU A 53 -23.64 10.12 -2.96
CA GLU A 53 -24.51 11.27 -3.25
C GLU A 53 -25.98 10.88 -3.49
N ILE A 54 -26.29 9.58 -3.51
CA ILE A 54 -27.62 9.06 -3.83
C ILE A 54 -28.32 8.61 -2.56
N ALA A 55 -29.48 9.19 -2.27
CA ALA A 55 -30.26 8.76 -1.10
C ALA A 55 -30.69 7.29 -1.21
N ILE A 56 -30.42 6.51 -0.16
CA ILE A 56 -30.89 5.12 -0.05
C ILE A 56 -32.41 5.12 0.08
N LYS A 57 -33.07 4.38 -0.78
CA LYS A 57 -34.53 4.26 -0.82
C LYS A 57 -34.97 2.82 -0.79
N GLY A 58 -36.20 2.60 -0.37
CA GLY A 58 -36.81 1.28 -0.37
C GLY A 58 -36.97 0.73 -1.80
N ARG A 59 -36.99 -0.60 -1.93
CA ARG A 59 -37.10 -1.32 -3.21
C ARG A 59 -38.27 -0.88 -4.09
N GLN A 60 -39.41 -0.50 -3.50
CA GLN A 60 -40.61 -0.07 -4.20
C GLN A 60 -40.57 1.41 -4.63
N SER A 61 -39.58 2.15 -4.18
CA SER A 61 -39.44 3.57 -4.52
C SER A 61 -38.92 3.73 -5.94
N MET A 62 -39.32 4.82 -6.59
CA MET A 62 -38.65 5.26 -7.81
C MET A 62 -37.21 5.67 -7.49
N GLY A 63 -36.24 5.19 -8.26
CA GLY A 63 -34.84 5.54 -8.13
C GLY A 63 -34.57 7.01 -8.41
N ASN A 64 -33.31 7.41 -8.24
CA ASN A 64 -32.81 8.72 -8.63
C ASN A 64 -32.47 8.74 -10.12
N LEU A 65 -32.81 9.81 -10.83
CA LEU A 65 -32.44 9.98 -12.24
C LEU A 65 -30.94 10.24 -12.34
N VAL A 66 -30.20 9.35 -12.97
CA VAL A 66 -28.75 9.51 -13.21
C VAL A 66 -28.48 10.49 -14.35
N THR A 67 -29.22 10.37 -15.44
CA THR A 67 -29.10 11.25 -16.63
C THR A 67 -30.38 11.15 -17.49
N LYS A 68 -30.63 12.19 -18.27
CA LYS A 68 -31.69 12.19 -19.31
C LYS A 68 -31.18 11.71 -20.66
N LEU A 69 -29.88 11.42 -20.77
CA LEU A 69 -29.23 11.01 -22.01
C LEU A 69 -29.16 9.49 -22.09
N ASP A 70 -29.06 8.98 -23.31
CA ASP A 70 -28.94 7.54 -23.56
C ASP A 70 -27.59 7.00 -23.02
N VAL A 71 -27.66 6.01 -22.15
CA VAL A 71 -26.50 5.34 -21.57
C VAL A 71 -26.07 4.18 -22.47
N ALA A 72 -24.78 4.13 -22.80
CA ALA A 72 -24.17 3.03 -23.53
C ALA A 72 -23.69 1.92 -22.57
N SER A 73 -23.01 2.29 -21.49
CA SER A 73 -22.52 1.34 -20.48
C SER A 73 -22.29 2.01 -19.12
N ILE A 74 -22.34 1.21 -18.06
CA ILE A 74 -21.94 1.61 -16.71
C ILE A 74 -20.88 0.62 -16.25
N ARG A 75 -19.76 1.12 -15.72
CA ARG A 75 -18.66 0.30 -15.20
C ARG A 75 -18.21 0.80 -13.84
N LEU A 76 -17.88 -0.11 -12.95
CA LEU A 76 -17.28 0.22 -11.67
C LEU A 76 -15.91 0.88 -11.89
N THR A 77 -15.68 2.02 -11.23
CA THR A 77 -14.41 2.75 -11.24
C THR A 77 -13.70 2.63 -9.91
N ARG A 78 -14.47 2.77 -8.82
CA ARG A 78 -13.96 2.62 -7.46
C ARG A 78 -14.90 1.75 -6.64
N HIS A 79 -14.36 0.71 -6.03
CA HIS A 79 -15.09 -0.12 -5.09
C HIS A 79 -15.42 0.70 -3.83
N GLY A 80 -16.64 0.57 -3.33
CA GLY A 80 -17.02 1.15 -2.06
C GLY A 80 -16.28 0.46 -0.93
N GLY A 81 -15.40 1.19 -0.26
CA GLY A 81 -14.79 0.73 0.98
C GLY A 81 -15.82 0.69 2.11
N SER A 82 -15.56 -0.11 3.15
CA SER A 82 -16.39 -0.14 4.34
C SER A 82 -16.32 1.22 5.05
N THR A 83 -17.46 1.88 5.25
CA THR A 83 -17.57 3.05 6.15
C THR A 83 -17.63 2.65 7.62
N LEU A 84 -17.88 1.38 7.88
CA LEU A 84 -17.76 0.73 9.18
C LEU A 84 -16.39 0.08 9.19
N GLY A 85 -15.44 0.55 9.91
CA GLY A 85 -14.06 0.09 10.04
C GLY A 85 -13.74 -1.29 9.43
N GLY A 86 -12.53 -1.52 9.04
CA GLY A 86 -12.13 -2.76 8.36
C GLY A 86 -12.51 -4.01 9.16
N ARG A 87 -12.68 -5.13 8.49
CA ARG A 87 -12.90 -6.42 9.16
C ARG A 87 -11.60 -6.87 9.81
N LYS A 88 -11.61 -7.11 11.09
CA LYS A 88 -10.47 -7.69 11.81
C LYS A 88 -10.26 -9.12 11.36
N VAL A 89 -9.02 -9.46 11.03
CA VAL A 89 -8.63 -10.77 10.51
C VAL A 89 -7.49 -11.32 11.34
N TRP A 90 -7.57 -12.59 11.71
CA TRP A 90 -6.54 -13.35 12.41
C TRP A 90 -6.15 -14.57 11.59
N PHE A 91 -4.92 -15.01 11.76
CA PHE A 91 -4.43 -16.26 11.22
C PHE A 91 -4.19 -17.25 12.36
N ASP A 92 -4.83 -18.38 12.28
CA ASP A 92 -4.62 -19.49 13.22
C ASP A 92 -3.59 -20.46 12.60
N PRO A 93 -2.37 -20.55 13.17
CA PRO A 93 -1.32 -21.41 12.66
C PRO A 93 -1.59 -22.91 12.85
N ASP A 94 -2.44 -23.29 13.80
CA ASP A 94 -2.74 -24.70 14.10
C ASP A 94 -3.65 -25.31 13.05
N VAL A 95 -4.68 -24.55 12.64
CA VAL A 95 -5.62 -24.97 11.60
C VAL A 95 -5.29 -24.41 10.21
N LYS A 96 -4.28 -23.52 10.12
CA LYS A 96 -3.79 -22.87 8.89
C LYS A 96 -4.89 -22.18 8.11
N ARG A 97 -5.71 -21.44 8.84
CA ARG A 97 -6.84 -20.69 8.29
C ARG A 97 -6.95 -19.31 8.89
N LEU A 98 -7.63 -18.47 8.15
CA LEU A 98 -8.06 -17.18 8.66
C LEU A 98 -9.31 -17.33 9.49
N ASN A 99 -9.51 -16.41 10.43
CA ASN A 99 -10.74 -16.29 11.19
C ASN A 99 -11.03 -14.82 11.54
N TYR A 100 -12.24 -14.58 12.01
CA TYR A 100 -12.72 -13.28 12.44
C TYR A 100 -13.03 -13.25 13.94
N ASP A 101 -12.71 -14.33 14.64
CA ASP A 101 -13.10 -14.59 16.02
C ASP A 101 -12.00 -14.30 17.02
N GLY A 102 -10.83 -13.83 16.56
CA GLY A 102 -9.72 -13.43 17.40
C GLY A 102 -8.74 -14.56 17.75
N GLN A 103 -8.72 -15.65 16.98
CA GLN A 103 -7.85 -16.80 17.26
C GLN A 103 -6.54 -16.72 16.48
N GLY A 104 -5.40 -16.85 17.17
CA GLY A 104 -4.08 -16.83 16.56
C GLY A 104 -3.50 -15.42 16.41
N THR A 105 -2.76 -15.18 15.33
CA THR A 105 -2.04 -13.93 15.08
C THR A 105 -2.94 -12.90 14.40
N PHE A 106 -3.03 -11.70 14.97
CA PHE A 106 -3.77 -10.60 14.37
C PHE A 106 -3.03 -10.05 13.15
N LEU A 107 -3.69 -10.05 11.99
CA LEU A 107 -3.12 -9.56 10.72
C LEU A 107 -3.51 -8.11 10.42
N GLY A 108 -4.51 -7.56 11.11
CA GLY A 108 -4.99 -6.20 10.91
C GLY A 108 -6.47 -6.10 10.58
N GLU A 109 -6.90 -4.89 10.26
CA GLU A 109 -8.23 -4.61 9.75
C GLU A 109 -8.18 -4.50 8.22
N PHE A 110 -9.07 -5.22 7.54
CA PHE A 110 -9.09 -5.35 6.09
C PHE A 110 -10.36 -4.73 5.49
N ASN A 111 -10.18 -3.85 4.54
CA ASN A 111 -11.23 -3.40 3.65
C ASN A 111 -11.45 -4.43 2.53
N SER A 112 -12.54 -4.29 1.79
CA SER A 112 -12.96 -5.28 0.78
C SER A 112 -11.98 -5.50 -0.38
N ASP A 113 -11.14 -4.52 -0.67
CA ASP A 113 -10.15 -4.51 -1.76
C ASP A 113 -8.74 -4.89 -1.31
N GLU A 114 -8.53 -5.04 -0.01
CA GLU A 114 -7.23 -5.40 0.54
C GLU A 114 -7.00 -6.92 0.50
N GLN A 115 -5.75 -7.29 0.45
CA GLN A 115 -5.31 -8.66 0.24
C GLN A 115 -4.30 -9.08 1.30
N ILE A 116 -4.13 -10.38 1.43
CA ILE A 116 -3.12 -11.00 2.28
C ILE A 116 -1.97 -11.46 1.42
N LEU A 117 -0.76 -11.13 1.85
CA LEU A 117 0.49 -11.63 1.32
C LEU A 117 0.89 -12.89 2.07
N ILE A 118 1.23 -13.92 1.33
CA ILE A 118 1.84 -15.15 1.83
C ILE A 118 3.24 -15.26 1.25
N ILE A 119 4.23 -15.50 2.10
CA ILE A 119 5.61 -15.83 1.72
C ILE A 119 5.96 -17.16 2.35
N ARG A 120 6.45 -18.10 1.54
CA ARG A 120 6.86 -19.44 1.95
C ARG A 120 8.36 -19.53 2.17
N LYS A 121 8.80 -20.53 2.94
CA LYS A 121 10.22 -20.77 3.24
C LYS A 121 11.06 -21.08 2.00
N ASN A 122 10.43 -21.63 0.96
CA ASN A 122 11.08 -21.93 -0.33
C ASN A 122 11.24 -20.70 -1.25
N GLY A 123 10.87 -19.49 -0.77
CA GLY A 123 10.93 -18.26 -1.54
C GLY A 123 9.72 -17.98 -2.43
N GLU A 124 8.74 -18.86 -2.45
CA GLU A 124 7.47 -18.57 -3.14
C GLU A 124 6.66 -17.52 -2.40
N PHE A 125 5.94 -16.72 -3.16
CA PHE A 125 4.96 -15.77 -2.63
C PHE A 125 3.75 -15.65 -3.56
N TYR A 126 2.62 -15.27 -2.99
CA TYR A 126 1.39 -14.95 -3.69
C TYR A 126 0.49 -14.10 -2.81
N VAL A 127 -0.52 -13.47 -3.40
CA VAL A 127 -1.56 -12.76 -2.64
C VAL A 127 -2.90 -13.43 -2.82
N THR A 128 -3.74 -13.36 -1.78
CA THR A 128 -5.09 -13.92 -1.76
C THR A 128 -6.06 -12.96 -1.06
N ASN A 129 -7.35 -13.21 -1.22
CA ASN A 129 -8.36 -12.56 -0.40
C ASN A 129 -8.33 -13.11 1.03
N PHE A 130 -9.00 -12.43 1.95
CA PHE A 130 -9.06 -12.83 3.37
C PHE A 130 -10.28 -13.71 3.70
N ASP A 131 -10.64 -14.64 2.78
CA ASP A 131 -11.73 -15.59 3.03
C ASP A 131 -11.30 -16.64 4.07
N PRO A 132 -12.08 -16.87 5.16
CA PRO A 132 -11.79 -17.89 6.17
C PRO A 132 -11.77 -19.32 5.64
N ASN A 133 -12.35 -19.55 4.46
CA ASN A 133 -12.32 -20.87 3.81
C ASN A 133 -10.97 -21.18 3.15
N ASN A 134 -10.11 -20.17 2.96
CA ASN A 134 -8.77 -20.40 2.45
C ASN A 134 -7.97 -21.26 3.44
N HIS A 135 -7.26 -22.23 2.88
CA HIS A 135 -6.33 -23.07 3.63
C HIS A 135 -4.92 -22.80 3.12
N TYR A 136 -3.98 -22.65 4.05
CA TYR A 136 -2.61 -22.28 3.73
C TYR A 136 -1.65 -23.44 4.01
N GLU A 137 -0.48 -23.38 3.40
CA GLU A 137 0.57 -24.40 3.48
C GLU A 137 1.28 -24.42 4.84
N ASP A 138 2.02 -25.51 5.09
CA ASP A 138 2.76 -25.75 6.33
C ASP A 138 4.04 -24.91 6.44
N ASP A 139 4.60 -24.51 5.33
CA ASP A 139 5.89 -23.86 5.21
C ASP A 139 5.80 -22.33 5.07
N ILE A 140 4.74 -21.73 5.61
CA ILE A 140 4.61 -20.28 5.66
C ILE A 140 5.79 -19.69 6.46
N LEU A 141 6.46 -18.72 5.87
CA LEU A 141 7.47 -17.88 6.49
C LEU A 141 6.84 -16.57 7.02
N ARG A 142 5.97 -15.96 6.19
CA ARG A 142 5.26 -14.72 6.51
C ARG A 142 3.81 -14.79 5.99
N ILE A 143 2.90 -14.30 6.81
CA ILE A 143 1.51 -14.03 6.42
C ILE A 143 1.13 -12.68 7.00
N GLU A 144 0.72 -11.75 6.17
CA GLU A 144 0.42 -10.39 6.58
C GLU A 144 -0.46 -9.67 5.57
N LYS A 145 -0.92 -8.49 5.93
CA LYS A 145 -1.61 -7.60 5.00
C LYS A 145 -0.66 -7.18 3.88
N TYR A 146 -1.09 -7.31 2.63
CA TYR A 146 -0.27 -6.93 1.49
C TYR A 146 -0.12 -5.40 1.40
N ASP A 147 1.12 -4.96 1.26
CA ASP A 147 1.48 -3.57 1.00
C ASP A 147 2.42 -3.52 -0.21
N ALA A 148 1.98 -2.86 -1.29
CA ALA A 148 2.74 -2.73 -2.53
C ALA A 148 3.99 -1.85 -2.38
N ALA A 149 4.02 -0.95 -1.39
CA ALA A 149 5.14 -0.05 -1.14
C ALA A 149 6.22 -0.68 -0.25
N LYS A 150 5.90 -1.81 0.39
CA LYS A 150 6.81 -2.47 1.32
C LYS A 150 8.03 -3.02 0.60
N VAL A 151 9.21 -2.62 1.07
CA VAL A 151 10.50 -3.09 0.54
C VAL A 151 10.99 -4.27 1.38
N TRP A 152 11.33 -5.34 0.69
CA TRP A 152 11.91 -6.54 1.27
C TRP A 152 13.40 -6.59 0.98
N THR A 153 14.18 -7.04 1.96
CA THR A 153 15.58 -7.38 1.79
C THR A 153 15.76 -8.87 2.04
N ALA A 154 16.31 -9.58 1.05
CA ALA A 154 16.58 -11.00 1.16
C ALA A 154 18.07 -11.30 0.92
N CYS A 155 18.65 -12.11 1.79
CA CYS A 155 19.94 -12.74 1.60
C CYS A 155 19.73 -14.22 1.27
N LEU A 156 20.39 -14.71 0.24
CA LEU A 156 20.20 -16.06 -0.28
C LEU A 156 21.51 -16.67 -0.80
N PHE A 157 21.62 -17.98 -0.77
CA PHE A 157 22.56 -18.71 -1.59
C PHE A 157 21.93 -18.97 -2.96
N ASP A 158 22.53 -18.41 -4.00
CA ASP A 158 22.03 -18.55 -5.37
C ASP A 158 22.72 -19.73 -6.04
N ALA A 159 21.99 -20.83 -6.22
CA ALA A 159 22.52 -22.05 -6.82
C ALA A 159 22.96 -21.86 -8.28
N ASP A 160 22.33 -20.96 -9.02
CA ASP A 160 22.72 -20.61 -10.40
C ASP A 160 23.99 -19.77 -10.45
N GLN A 161 24.44 -19.25 -9.31
CA GLN A 161 25.61 -18.39 -9.14
C GLN A 161 26.69 -19.07 -8.26
N GLN A 162 26.91 -20.36 -8.45
CA GLN A 162 27.92 -21.16 -7.72
C GLN A 162 27.64 -21.24 -6.20
N GLY A 163 26.44 -21.01 -5.75
CA GLY A 163 26.06 -21.04 -4.33
C GLY A 163 26.64 -19.91 -3.48
N TYR A 164 27.14 -18.83 -4.09
CA TYR A 164 27.58 -17.66 -3.33
C TYR A 164 26.39 -16.95 -2.68
N ALA A 165 26.68 -16.22 -1.61
CA ALA A 165 25.69 -15.39 -0.93
C ALA A 165 25.39 -14.10 -1.72
N TYR A 166 24.13 -13.88 -2.01
CA TYR A 166 23.61 -12.70 -2.70
C TYR A 166 22.61 -11.96 -1.83
N MET A 167 22.54 -10.65 -2.01
CA MET A 167 21.52 -9.80 -1.43
C MET A 167 20.64 -9.20 -2.51
N LYS A 168 19.33 -9.16 -2.24
CA LYS A 168 18.32 -8.52 -3.09
C LYS A 168 17.49 -7.56 -2.24
N ARG A 169 17.13 -6.40 -2.81
CA ARG A 169 16.10 -5.51 -2.25
C ARG A 169 15.02 -5.32 -3.31
N PHE A 170 13.77 -5.55 -2.94
CA PHE A 170 12.67 -5.58 -3.91
C PHE A 170 11.33 -5.27 -3.27
N THR A 171 10.36 -4.92 -4.10
CA THR A 171 8.93 -4.89 -3.76
C THR A 171 8.24 -6.10 -4.39
N LEU A 172 7.15 -6.57 -3.78
CA LEU A 172 6.36 -7.67 -4.28
C LEU A 172 5.15 -7.15 -5.05
N GLU A 173 4.85 -7.75 -6.20
CA GLU A 173 3.70 -7.42 -7.01
C GLU A 173 2.48 -8.23 -6.56
N ALA A 174 1.28 -7.60 -6.52
CA ALA A 174 0.05 -8.32 -6.21
C ALA A 174 -0.25 -9.35 -7.31
N THR A 175 -0.12 -10.61 -7.00
CA THR A 175 -0.43 -11.71 -7.91
C THR A 175 -0.99 -12.90 -7.15
N ALA A 176 -2.06 -13.49 -7.70
CA ALA A 176 -2.60 -14.75 -7.19
C ALA A 176 -1.82 -15.97 -7.70
N ARG A 177 -0.91 -15.78 -8.66
CA ARG A 177 -0.04 -16.86 -9.14
C ARG A 177 1.18 -16.95 -8.24
N HIS A 178 1.59 -18.16 -7.90
CA HIS A 178 2.83 -18.38 -7.18
C HIS A 178 4.02 -17.86 -8.01
N GLN A 179 4.80 -16.99 -7.40
CA GLN A 179 6.04 -16.44 -7.93
C GLN A 179 7.15 -16.78 -6.94
N ASN A 180 8.39 -16.82 -7.40
CA ASN A 180 9.52 -17.10 -6.51
C ASN A 180 10.57 -15.99 -6.63
N TYR A 181 10.95 -15.39 -5.49
CA TYR A 181 11.98 -14.35 -5.46
C TYR A 181 13.40 -14.93 -5.32
N LEU A 182 13.57 -16.22 -4.97
CA LEU A 182 14.89 -16.86 -4.97
C LEU A 182 15.37 -17.25 -6.38
N GLY A 183 14.46 -17.35 -7.33
CA GLY A 183 14.72 -17.81 -8.69
C GLY A 183 14.04 -19.14 -9.00
N GLU A 184 14.37 -19.74 -10.14
CA GLU A 184 13.76 -20.99 -10.60
C GLU A 184 14.49 -22.23 -10.09
N ASN A 185 15.75 -22.08 -9.64
CA ASN A 185 16.55 -23.20 -9.17
C ASN A 185 16.13 -23.60 -7.74
N PRO A 186 15.61 -24.81 -7.53
CA PRO A 186 15.14 -25.27 -6.23
C PRO A 186 16.26 -25.48 -5.20
N GLU A 187 17.51 -25.52 -5.62
CA GLU A 187 18.67 -25.62 -4.72
C GLU A 187 19.07 -24.27 -4.10
N SER A 188 18.50 -23.16 -4.59
CA SER A 188 18.70 -21.85 -3.99
C SER A 188 18.06 -21.80 -2.60
N GLN A 189 18.76 -21.21 -1.62
CA GLN A 189 18.34 -21.24 -0.23
C GLN A 189 18.23 -19.81 0.33
N LEU A 190 17.13 -19.54 0.99
CA LEU A 190 16.94 -18.31 1.74
C LEU A 190 17.79 -18.38 3.02
N ILE A 191 18.58 -17.34 3.27
CA ILE A 191 19.34 -17.17 4.52
C ILE A 191 18.58 -16.24 5.47
N LEU A 192 18.15 -15.08 4.97
CA LEU A 192 17.47 -14.05 5.74
C LEU A 192 16.43 -13.35 4.86
N LEU A 193 15.29 -13.05 5.45
CA LEU A 193 14.28 -12.16 4.87
C LEU A 193 13.84 -11.15 5.91
N THR A 194 13.97 -9.86 5.60
CA THR A 194 13.55 -8.77 6.47
C THR A 194 12.80 -7.70 5.71
N ASP A 195 11.91 -7.02 6.41
CA ASP A 195 11.15 -5.86 5.95
C ASP A 195 11.54 -4.58 6.71
N THR A 196 12.61 -4.61 7.47
CA THR A 196 13.18 -3.45 8.15
C THR A 196 13.54 -2.37 7.12
N PRO A 197 13.15 -1.11 7.30
CA PRO A 197 13.39 -0.04 6.31
C PRO A 197 14.87 0.16 5.96
N TYR A 198 15.75 0.08 6.93
CA TYR A 198 17.20 0.24 6.79
C TYR A 198 17.92 -0.95 7.42
N PRO A 199 17.93 -2.13 6.76
CA PRO A 199 18.51 -3.32 7.36
C PRO A 199 20.02 -3.17 7.48
N HIS A 200 20.52 -3.42 8.69
CA HIS A 200 21.93 -3.47 9.03
C HIS A 200 22.33 -4.92 9.27
N LEU A 201 23.26 -5.45 8.50
CA LEU A 201 23.54 -6.88 8.44
C LEU A 201 24.98 -7.17 8.81
N LEU A 202 25.19 -8.15 9.70
CA LEU A 202 26.48 -8.72 10.00
C LEU A 202 26.62 -10.05 9.31
N VAL A 203 27.64 -10.18 8.45
CA VAL A 203 27.94 -11.40 7.70
C VAL A 203 29.17 -12.06 8.30
N THR A 204 28.96 -13.14 9.03
CA THR A 204 30.04 -13.95 9.58
C THR A 204 30.54 -14.96 8.56
N LEU A 205 31.84 -14.95 8.33
CA LEU A 205 32.49 -15.87 7.41
C LEU A 205 32.79 -17.20 8.11
N GLY A 206 32.98 -18.26 7.33
CA GLY A 206 33.19 -19.60 7.86
C GLY A 206 34.04 -20.49 6.99
N GLY A 207 34.21 -21.74 7.40
CA GLY A 207 35.02 -22.70 6.68
C GLY A 207 36.48 -22.25 6.52
N ALA A 208 36.98 -22.16 5.29
CA ALA A 208 38.35 -21.71 5.03
C ALA A 208 38.55 -20.21 5.30
N ASP A 209 37.49 -19.44 5.49
CA ASP A 209 37.53 -17.98 5.66
C ASP A 209 37.16 -17.53 7.08
N ASP A 210 37.03 -18.44 8.05
CA ASP A 210 36.60 -18.18 9.44
C ASP A 210 37.53 -17.25 10.22
N PHE A 211 38.81 -17.15 9.79
CA PHE A 211 39.80 -16.24 10.38
C PHE A 211 39.64 -14.78 9.97
N ARG A 212 38.73 -14.48 9.02
CA ARG A 212 38.50 -13.14 8.52
C ARG A 212 37.50 -12.41 9.39
N GLU A 213 37.62 -11.08 9.46
CA GLU A 213 36.65 -10.24 10.14
C GLU A 213 35.28 -10.35 9.48
N PRO A 214 34.18 -10.35 10.25
CA PRO A 214 32.83 -10.27 9.72
C PRO A 214 32.63 -9.02 8.85
N LEU A 215 31.76 -9.13 7.85
CA LEU A 215 31.40 -7.99 7.02
C LEU A 215 30.20 -7.27 7.64
N ASP A 216 30.36 -5.99 7.85
CA ASP A 216 29.31 -5.09 8.31
C ASP A 216 28.69 -4.39 7.09
N ILE A 217 27.36 -4.53 6.87
CA ILE A 217 26.72 -4.12 5.62
C ILE A 217 25.43 -3.36 5.91
N GLU A 218 25.40 -2.09 5.52
CA GLU A 218 24.17 -1.33 5.35
C GLU A 218 23.51 -1.71 4.03
N ALA A 219 22.36 -2.38 4.09
CA ALA A 219 21.73 -2.95 2.89
C ALA A 219 21.32 -1.90 1.87
N GLU A 220 20.95 -0.69 2.31
CA GLU A 220 20.56 0.42 1.44
C GLU A 220 21.75 0.94 0.61
N ASP A 221 22.91 1.08 1.23
CA ASP A 221 24.12 1.55 0.58
C ASP A 221 24.73 0.44 -0.30
N PHE A 222 24.49 -0.82 0.07
CA PHE A 222 24.99 -1.97 -0.66
C PHE A 222 24.24 -2.22 -1.96
N ILE A 223 22.88 -2.20 -1.95
CA ILE A 223 22.05 -2.46 -3.13
C ILE A 223 20.76 -1.66 -3.12
N GLY A 224 20.45 -0.99 -4.22
CA GLY A 224 19.16 -0.33 -4.43
C GLY A 224 18.01 -1.31 -4.67
N VAL A 225 16.77 -0.82 -4.48
CA VAL A 225 15.55 -1.60 -4.73
C VAL A 225 15.41 -1.89 -6.23
N LYS A 226 15.12 -3.15 -6.56
CA LYS A 226 14.93 -3.64 -7.94
C LYS A 226 13.71 -4.57 -7.99
N SER A 227 13.43 -5.14 -9.16
CA SER A 227 12.41 -6.19 -9.29
C SER A 227 12.82 -7.44 -8.48
N PHE A 228 11.85 -8.15 -7.91
CA PHE A 228 12.10 -9.43 -7.21
C PHE A 228 12.74 -10.49 -8.12
N LYS A 229 12.57 -10.38 -9.44
CA LYS A 229 13.20 -11.25 -10.46
C LYS A 229 14.67 -10.95 -10.70
N ALA A 230 15.20 -9.84 -10.20
CA ALA A 230 16.60 -9.49 -10.35
C ALA A 230 17.50 -10.49 -9.59
N LYS A 231 18.67 -10.80 -10.12
CA LYS A 231 19.63 -11.73 -9.48
C LYS A 231 20.18 -11.24 -8.15
N GLY A 232 20.15 -9.95 -7.89
CA GLY A 232 20.76 -9.35 -6.71
C GLY A 232 22.23 -8.99 -6.91
N LYS A 233 22.88 -8.63 -5.80
CA LYS A 233 24.32 -8.32 -5.75
C LYS A 233 25.01 -9.32 -4.83
N ARG A 234 26.11 -9.91 -5.31
CA ARG A 234 26.90 -10.84 -4.53
C ARG A 234 27.51 -10.13 -3.32
N ILE A 235 27.33 -10.73 -2.15
CA ILE A 235 27.85 -10.20 -0.87
C ILE A 235 29.36 -10.42 -0.81
N THR A 236 29.79 -11.66 -1.03
CA THR A 236 31.20 -12.05 -0.97
C THR A 236 31.46 -13.30 -1.81
N THR A 237 32.73 -13.58 -2.07
CA THR A 237 33.18 -14.87 -2.64
C THR A 237 33.69 -15.82 -1.57
N CYS A 238 33.77 -15.37 -0.31
CA CYS A 238 34.15 -16.19 0.84
C CYS A 238 32.97 -17.07 1.31
N ASN A 239 33.31 -18.12 2.04
CA ASN A 239 32.29 -18.94 2.69
C ASN A 239 31.57 -18.18 3.75
N VAL A 240 30.23 -18.11 3.66
CA VAL A 240 29.37 -17.45 4.66
C VAL A 240 28.85 -18.50 5.63
N ALA A 241 29.10 -18.30 6.92
CA ALA A 241 28.58 -19.14 7.99
C ALA A 241 27.19 -18.68 8.44
N LYS A 242 27.00 -17.36 8.59
CA LYS A 242 25.77 -16.77 9.11
C LYS A 242 25.59 -15.35 8.63
N ILE A 243 24.33 -14.94 8.46
CA ILE A 243 23.94 -13.55 8.28
C ILE A 243 22.92 -13.21 9.36
N GLU A 244 23.18 -12.15 10.12
CA GLU A 244 22.33 -11.66 11.20
C GLU A 244 21.92 -10.23 10.91
N GLU A 245 20.69 -9.91 11.25
CA GLU A 245 20.22 -8.52 11.25
C GLU A 245 20.56 -7.90 12.60
N LEU A 246 21.24 -6.77 12.55
CA LEU A 246 21.54 -5.91 13.68
C LEU A 246 20.51 -4.78 13.81
N GLU A 247 20.57 -4.03 14.89
CA GLU A 247 19.74 -2.83 15.02
C GLU A 247 20.09 -1.82 13.91
N PRO A 248 19.09 -1.25 13.24
CA PRO A 248 19.32 -0.26 12.19
C PRO A 248 20.08 0.95 12.72
N THR A 249 21.09 1.39 12.00
CA THR A 249 21.83 2.62 12.32
C THR A 249 21.07 3.89 11.93
N LYS A 250 20.11 3.74 11.00
CA LYS A 250 19.25 4.82 10.50
C LYS A 250 17.80 4.56 10.95
N THR A 251 17.13 5.58 11.48
CA THR A 251 15.69 5.53 11.74
C THR A 251 14.93 6.18 10.59
N PRO A 252 13.76 5.64 10.19
CA PRO A 252 12.89 6.29 9.22
C PRO A 252 12.56 7.70 9.74
N SER A 253 12.78 8.73 8.92
CA SER A 253 12.27 10.05 9.25
C SER A 253 10.75 9.95 9.42
N PRO A 254 10.16 10.51 10.50
CA PRO A 254 8.73 10.52 10.66
C PRO A 254 8.12 11.19 9.43
N VAL A 255 7.29 10.46 8.70
CA VAL A 255 6.47 11.01 7.62
C VAL A 255 5.49 11.94 8.31
N LEU A 256 5.73 13.26 8.20
CA LEU A 256 4.74 14.25 8.61
C LEU A 256 3.47 13.98 7.79
N PRO A 257 2.32 13.83 8.44
CA PRO A 257 1.07 13.68 7.71
C PRO A 257 0.89 14.91 6.80
N PRO A 258 0.36 14.74 5.58
CA PRO A 258 0.06 15.88 4.72
C PRO A 258 -0.90 16.80 5.47
N ASN A 259 -0.50 18.06 5.61
CA ASN A 259 -1.14 19.14 6.36
C ASN A 259 -2.66 18.97 6.51
N GLY A 260 -3.08 18.56 7.70
CA GLY A 260 -4.41 18.78 8.22
C GLY A 260 -4.34 19.94 9.21
N GLU A 261 -5.11 20.94 8.96
CA GLU A 261 -5.51 22.13 9.71
C GLU A 261 -4.95 22.27 11.14
N GLY A 262 -4.17 23.33 11.35
CA GLY A 262 -3.62 23.67 12.64
C GLY A 262 -4.68 24.06 13.64
N GLU A 263 -4.67 23.41 14.78
CA GLU A 263 -5.25 23.96 16.00
C GLU A 263 -4.36 25.09 16.53
N PRO A 264 -4.90 26.17 17.08
CA PRO A 264 -4.11 27.29 17.58
C PRO A 264 -3.42 26.90 18.89
N GLU A 265 -2.09 26.93 18.91
CA GLU A 265 -1.31 26.83 20.14
C GLU A 265 -1.61 28.01 21.06
N GLU A 266 -2.07 27.73 22.26
CA GLU A 266 -2.12 28.67 23.38
C GLU A 266 -0.68 29.04 23.76
N SER A 267 -0.36 30.33 23.60
CA SER A 267 0.90 30.91 24.01
C SER A 267 0.96 31.10 25.52
N GLU A 268 1.82 30.36 26.20
CA GLU A 268 2.28 30.73 27.55
C GLU A 268 3.19 31.98 27.48
N GLU A 269 2.75 33.06 28.09
CA GLU A 269 3.52 34.24 28.39
C GLU A 269 4.65 33.92 29.38
N SER A 270 5.91 34.20 28.99
CA SER A 270 6.95 34.46 29.94
C SER A 270 7.69 35.76 29.56
N GLU A 271 7.53 36.74 30.44
CA GLU A 271 8.20 38.01 30.46
C GLU A 271 9.73 37.88 30.33
N ASN A 272 10.33 38.63 29.40
CA ASN A 272 11.59 39.29 29.72
C ASN A 272 11.78 40.57 28.89
N SER A 273 11.84 41.65 29.60
CA SER A 273 12.10 43.00 29.14
C SER A 273 13.58 43.20 28.73
N GLU A 274 13.77 44.23 27.92
CA GLU A 274 15.01 44.91 27.55
C GLU A 274 15.67 44.52 26.22
N ASN A 275 15.30 45.22 25.17
CA ASN A 275 16.17 46.00 24.29
C ASN A 275 15.45 46.46 23.03
N SER A 276 14.80 47.61 23.12
CA SER A 276 14.26 48.31 21.96
C SER A 276 14.90 49.70 21.88
N GLU A 277 15.97 49.82 21.14
CA GLU A 277 16.51 51.13 20.64
C GLU A 277 17.64 50.87 19.64
N SER A 278 17.36 50.42 18.39
CA SER A 278 18.30 50.60 17.27
C SER A 278 17.76 50.23 15.87
N GLU A 279 16.50 49.83 15.70
CA GLU A 279 16.00 49.47 14.35
C GLU A 279 15.05 50.47 13.69
N GLN A 280 14.71 51.58 14.33
CA GLN A 280 13.82 52.59 13.72
C GLN A 280 14.56 53.63 12.84
N SER A 281 15.90 53.66 12.80
CA SER A 281 16.63 54.66 11.99
C SER A 281 17.03 54.18 10.59
N GLN A 282 16.79 52.93 10.23
CA GLN A 282 17.12 52.40 8.88
C GLN A 282 15.91 52.25 7.94
N ALA A 283 14.69 52.31 8.43
CA ALA A 283 13.51 52.21 7.59
C ALA A 283 13.10 53.55 6.95
N GLU A 284 13.40 54.70 7.57
CA GLU A 284 13.09 56.02 7.01
C GLU A 284 14.05 56.47 5.89
N ALA A 285 15.25 55.90 5.77
CA ALA A 285 16.21 56.25 4.72
C ALA A 285 15.96 55.56 3.37
N LEU A 286 15.11 54.54 3.31
CA LEU A 286 14.82 53.82 2.08
C LEU A 286 13.56 54.30 1.34
N ASP A 287 12.67 55.03 2.01
CA ASP A 287 11.45 55.58 1.41
C ASP A 287 11.69 56.89 0.65
N GLU A 288 12.75 57.66 0.97
CA GLU A 288 13.12 58.87 0.23
C GLU A 288 13.83 58.59 -1.11
N LEU A 289 14.40 57.37 -1.31
CA LEU A 289 15.11 57.04 -2.55
C LEU A 289 14.22 56.44 -3.64
N THR A 290 13.04 55.97 -3.31
CA THR A 290 12.08 55.36 -4.27
C THR A 290 11.04 56.35 -4.78
N GLY A 291 10.93 57.55 -4.20
CA GLY A 291 9.99 58.59 -4.58
C GLY A 291 10.40 59.46 -5.78
N GLN A 292 11.64 59.35 -6.28
CA GLN A 292 12.16 60.22 -7.37
C GLN A 292 12.25 59.59 -8.77
N LEU A 293 11.69 58.44 -9.02
CA LEU A 293 11.76 57.76 -10.34
C LEU A 293 10.40 57.53 -11.02
N ARG A 294 9.43 58.42 -10.78
CA ARG A 294 8.19 58.47 -11.60
C ARG A 294 7.86 59.86 -12.06
N LEU A 295 8.70 60.39 -12.96
CA LEU A 295 8.36 61.51 -13.82
C LEU A 295 9.30 61.45 -15.02
N PHE A 296 8.87 60.73 -16.04
CA PHE A 296 9.17 60.89 -17.47
C PHE A 296 8.83 59.59 -18.19
N GLU A 297 7.67 59.52 -18.74
CA GLU A 297 7.05 59.13 -20.00
C GLU A 297 5.58 58.81 -19.82
#